data_1ffcafcc25c08d33dd19728d4ea98c3a
#
_entry.id   1ffcafcc25c08d33dd19728d4ea98c3a
#
_cell.length_a   1.000
_cell.length_b   1.000
_cell.length_c   1.000
_cell.angle_alpha   90.00
_cell.angle_beta   90.00
_cell.angle_gamma   90.00
#
_symmetry.space_group_name_H-M   'P 1'
#
loop_
_entity.id
_entity.type
_entity.pdbx_description
1 polymer ?
#
loop_
_entity_poly.entity_id
_entity_poly.type
_entity_poly.pdbx_seq_one_letter_code
_entity_poly.pdbx_strand_id
1 'polypeptide(L)'
;MSSMAYTPAPTGTGLKAKVQKFGSFLASMVMPNIGAFIAWGLITALFIPSGWTPNKSLGELVSPMITYLLPILIGYTGGRIVHGQRGAVIGAIATTGVVVGASVPMFLGAMIAGPISAWVLKQFDKLTADRLKAGFEMLVDNFSLGIIGGGFAVLGKWAIGPAVNHLTDWAGHGVNWVLNHHLLPFVSILIEPAKVLFLNNAINHGVLDPLAFAQSAVHHKSILFMLESNPGPGLGILCAYLLFGPRALRPTVPGAIVIHFLGGIHEIYFPYILMKPRLILAAIAGGFAGISVFSVTGAGLVASPSPGSIFAYLTETPKGSYFGVLAGVVVAAAVSFVVASVLLGFGRGEKPEEAEGAEGVEEAEGFGDGAAVPAQSSPAQSSPEGATA
;
A
#
# COMPACT_ATOMS: atom_id res chain seq x y z
N MET A 1 7.69 -0.45 -17.90
CA MET A 1 8.61 0.01 -16.86
C MET A 1 7.78 0.34 -15.64
N SER A 2 7.78 -0.50 -14.60
CA SER A 2 7.01 -0.24 -13.40
C SER A 2 7.75 0.82 -12.60
N SER A 3 7.19 2.03 -12.49
CA SER A 3 7.60 2.99 -11.48
C SER A 3 7.25 2.40 -10.12
N MET A 4 8.18 1.66 -9.54
CA MET A 4 8.07 1.32 -8.12
C MET A 4 8.06 2.65 -7.37
N ALA A 5 6.99 2.91 -6.60
CA ALA A 5 6.99 3.98 -5.63
C ALA A 5 8.27 3.83 -4.80
N TYR A 6 9.12 4.86 -4.83
CA TYR A 6 10.41 4.84 -4.14
C TYR A 6 10.15 4.83 -2.63
N THR A 7 10.16 3.66 -2.05
CA THR A 7 10.25 3.51 -0.59
C THR A 7 11.73 3.30 -0.27
N PRO A 8 12.39 4.25 0.41
CA PRO A 8 13.79 4.09 0.77
C PRO A 8 14.02 2.75 1.47
N ALA A 9 15.08 2.04 1.10
CA ALA A 9 15.43 0.80 1.78
C ALA A 9 15.60 1.10 3.28
N PRO A 10 14.98 0.30 4.19
CA PRO A 10 15.09 0.55 5.62
C PRO A 10 16.54 0.47 6.06
N THR A 11 17.10 1.58 6.49
CA THR A 11 18.48 1.67 7.01
C THR A 11 18.47 1.64 8.54
N GLY A 12 19.36 0.82 9.14
CA GLY A 12 19.54 0.73 10.58
C GLY A 12 19.03 -0.57 11.22
N THR A 13 19.33 -0.74 12.53
CA THR A 13 19.03 -1.96 13.32
C THR A 13 17.95 -1.74 14.39
N GLY A 14 17.47 -0.51 14.58
CA GLY A 14 16.51 -0.14 15.63
C GLY A 14 15.08 -0.66 15.38
N LEU A 15 14.21 -0.45 16.38
CA LEU A 15 12.78 -0.84 16.30
C LEU A 15 12.08 -0.22 15.07
N LYS A 16 12.37 1.06 14.77
CA LYS A 16 11.87 1.76 13.60
C LYS A 16 12.19 0.99 12.30
N ALA A 17 13.45 0.58 12.11
CA ALA A 17 13.89 -0.15 10.93
C ALA A 17 13.21 -1.53 10.82
N LYS A 18 12.98 -2.23 11.93
CA LYS A 18 12.26 -3.50 11.97
C LYS A 18 10.80 -3.32 11.53
N VAL A 19 10.11 -2.29 12.04
CA VAL A 19 8.72 -2.00 11.68
C VAL A 19 8.61 -1.56 10.22
N GLN A 20 9.53 -0.72 9.72
CA GLN A 20 9.59 -0.35 8.30
C GLN A 20 9.81 -1.58 7.40
N LYS A 21 10.75 -2.48 7.76
CA LYS A 21 11.01 -3.72 7.02
C LYS A 21 9.80 -4.63 6.98
N PHE A 22 9.09 -4.76 8.11
CA PHE A 22 7.85 -5.52 8.19
C PHE A 22 6.76 -4.89 7.31
N GLY A 23 6.56 -3.57 7.41
CA GLY A 23 5.60 -2.85 6.56
C GLY A 23 5.91 -2.96 5.08
N SER A 24 7.18 -2.84 4.68
CA SER A 24 7.62 -3.05 3.30
C SER A 24 7.36 -4.48 2.81
N PHE A 25 7.51 -5.48 3.68
CA PHE A 25 7.18 -6.86 3.36
C PHE A 25 5.67 -7.04 3.14
N LEU A 26 4.81 -6.45 3.99
CA LEU A 26 3.35 -6.48 3.80
C LEU A 26 2.96 -5.77 2.48
N ALA A 27 3.50 -4.58 2.25
CA ALA A 27 3.26 -3.84 1.01
C ALA A 27 3.68 -4.63 -0.24
N SER A 28 4.79 -5.34 -0.20
CA SER A 28 5.28 -6.14 -1.33
C SER A 28 4.35 -7.30 -1.72
N MET A 29 3.44 -7.71 -0.84
CA MET A 29 2.40 -8.70 -1.16
C MET A 29 1.19 -8.06 -1.85
N VAL A 30 0.89 -6.79 -1.57
CA VAL A 30 -0.29 -6.06 -2.09
C VAL A 30 0.03 -5.30 -3.38
N MET A 31 1.14 -4.54 -3.39
CA MET A 31 1.49 -3.63 -4.49
C MET A 31 1.51 -4.26 -5.89
N PRO A 32 2.04 -5.49 -6.12
CA PRO A 32 1.98 -6.10 -7.44
C PRO A 32 0.55 -6.41 -7.92
N ASN A 33 -0.40 -6.47 -7.00
CA ASN A 33 -1.80 -6.83 -7.27
C ASN A 33 -2.73 -5.60 -7.33
N ILE A 34 -2.21 -4.36 -7.23
CA ILE A 34 -3.02 -3.13 -7.21
C ILE A 34 -3.99 -3.05 -8.40
N GLY A 35 -3.57 -3.47 -9.60
CA GLY A 35 -4.46 -3.48 -10.76
C GLY A 35 -5.74 -4.30 -10.54
N ALA A 36 -5.67 -5.41 -9.81
CA ALA A 36 -6.84 -6.22 -9.47
C ALA A 36 -7.75 -5.52 -8.43
N PHE A 37 -7.17 -4.80 -7.48
CA PHE A 37 -7.92 -3.98 -6.51
C PHE A 37 -8.64 -2.83 -7.19
N ILE A 38 -7.97 -2.12 -8.11
CA ILE A 38 -8.59 -1.06 -8.91
C ILE A 38 -9.74 -1.62 -9.75
N ALA A 39 -9.54 -2.76 -10.41
CA ALA A 39 -10.59 -3.39 -11.21
C ALA A 39 -11.81 -3.75 -10.34
N TRP A 40 -11.60 -4.34 -9.16
CA TRP A 40 -12.67 -4.63 -8.21
C TRP A 40 -13.37 -3.35 -7.73
N GLY A 41 -12.61 -2.30 -7.37
CA GLY A 41 -13.15 -1.02 -6.94
C GLY A 41 -14.03 -0.36 -8.00
N LEU A 42 -13.56 -0.30 -9.26
CA LEU A 42 -14.33 0.23 -10.38
C LEU A 42 -15.62 -0.56 -10.64
N ILE A 43 -15.55 -1.90 -10.65
CA ILE A 43 -16.73 -2.76 -10.82
C ILE A 43 -17.73 -2.50 -9.68
N THR A 44 -17.25 -2.39 -8.45
CA THR A 44 -18.05 -2.09 -7.28
C THR A 44 -18.72 -0.72 -7.41
N ALA A 45 -17.93 0.34 -7.67
CA ALA A 45 -18.45 1.71 -7.79
C ALA A 45 -19.49 1.86 -8.91
N LEU A 46 -19.34 1.10 -9.99
CA LEU A 46 -20.25 1.18 -11.13
C LEU A 46 -21.52 0.36 -10.93
N PHE A 47 -21.45 -0.90 -10.52
CA PHE A 47 -22.50 -1.89 -10.76
C PHE A 47 -23.28 -2.34 -9.53
N ILE A 48 -22.84 -2.03 -8.29
CA ILE A 48 -23.66 -2.33 -7.09
C ILE A 48 -24.98 -1.53 -7.11
N PRO A 49 -25.99 -1.92 -6.31
CA PRO A 49 -27.28 -1.23 -6.28
C PRO A 49 -27.19 0.29 -6.02
N SER A 50 -26.22 0.73 -5.24
CA SER A 50 -25.93 2.15 -4.97
C SER A 50 -24.89 2.76 -5.91
N GLY A 51 -24.44 2.03 -6.92
CA GLY A 51 -23.40 2.48 -7.87
C GLY A 51 -23.90 3.46 -8.92
N TRP A 52 -22.98 3.85 -9.82
CA TRP A 52 -23.26 4.82 -10.89
C TRP A 52 -24.21 4.27 -11.96
N THR A 53 -24.03 3.02 -12.35
CA THR A 53 -24.80 2.31 -13.37
C THR A 53 -25.22 0.93 -12.83
N PRO A 54 -26.17 0.86 -11.89
CA PRO A 54 -26.52 -0.38 -11.22
C PRO A 54 -26.88 -1.49 -12.22
N ASN A 55 -26.19 -2.64 -12.10
CA ASN A 55 -26.44 -3.80 -12.95
C ASN A 55 -26.26 -5.08 -12.13
N LYS A 56 -27.35 -5.82 -11.90
CA LYS A 56 -27.34 -7.00 -11.04
C LYS A 56 -26.37 -8.07 -11.54
N SER A 57 -26.35 -8.37 -12.84
CA SER A 57 -25.49 -9.41 -13.42
C SER A 57 -24.01 -9.04 -13.33
N LEU A 58 -23.64 -7.78 -13.62
CA LEU A 58 -22.25 -7.33 -13.51
C LEU A 58 -21.83 -7.15 -12.04
N GLY A 59 -22.76 -6.78 -11.16
CA GLY A 59 -22.52 -6.68 -9.72
C GLY A 59 -22.20 -8.03 -9.07
N GLU A 60 -22.57 -9.15 -9.66
CA GLU A 60 -22.22 -10.50 -9.18
C GLU A 60 -20.71 -10.77 -9.22
N LEU A 61 -19.91 -9.99 -9.97
CA LEU A 61 -18.46 -10.08 -9.99
C LEU A 61 -17.82 -9.59 -8.68
N VAL A 62 -18.49 -8.69 -7.95
CA VAL A 62 -17.92 -8.02 -6.77
C VAL A 62 -17.56 -9.02 -5.68
N SER A 63 -18.51 -9.90 -5.31
CA SER A 63 -18.32 -10.86 -4.22
C SER A 63 -17.20 -11.89 -4.50
N PRO A 64 -17.15 -12.58 -5.65
CA PRO A 64 -16.06 -13.51 -5.96
C PRO A 64 -14.67 -12.84 -6.00
N MET A 65 -14.60 -11.61 -6.49
CA MET A 65 -13.32 -10.90 -6.56
C MET A 65 -12.79 -10.57 -5.17
N ILE A 66 -13.60 -9.99 -4.27
CA ILE A 66 -13.14 -9.62 -2.93
C ILE A 66 -12.94 -10.83 -2.02
N THR A 67 -13.77 -11.86 -2.16
CA THR A 67 -13.73 -13.03 -1.28
C THR A 67 -12.62 -13.99 -1.67
N TYR A 68 -12.42 -14.25 -2.96
CA TYR A 68 -11.49 -15.27 -3.44
C TYR A 68 -10.30 -14.68 -4.18
N LEU A 69 -10.52 -13.92 -5.27
CA LEU A 69 -9.45 -13.49 -6.16
C LEU A 69 -8.39 -12.67 -5.44
N LEU A 70 -8.80 -11.58 -4.78
CA LEU A 70 -7.86 -10.65 -4.15
C LEU A 70 -7.05 -11.30 -3.02
N PRO A 71 -7.63 -12.04 -2.05
CA PRO A 71 -6.85 -12.76 -1.05
C PRO A 71 -5.91 -13.81 -1.65
N ILE A 72 -6.36 -14.58 -2.67
CA ILE A 72 -5.51 -15.57 -3.33
C ILE A 72 -4.31 -14.93 -4.03
N LEU A 73 -4.49 -13.79 -4.70
CA LEU A 73 -3.39 -13.04 -5.31
C LEU A 73 -2.37 -12.55 -4.27
N ILE A 74 -2.84 -12.10 -3.10
CA ILE A 74 -1.95 -11.70 -1.99
C ILE A 74 -1.16 -12.91 -1.48
N GLY A 75 -1.83 -14.04 -1.22
CA GLY A 75 -1.16 -15.26 -0.76
C GLY A 75 -0.18 -15.82 -1.79
N TYR A 76 -0.55 -15.78 -3.07
CA TYR A 76 0.32 -16.11 -4.19
C TYR A 76 1.59 -15.24 -4.20
N THR A 77 1.40 -13.92 -4.13
CA THR A 77 2.52 -12.96 -4.15
C THR A 77 3.39 -13.11 -2.90
N GLY A 78 2.78 -13.28 -1.72
CA GLY A 78 3.50 -13.51 -0.46
C GLY A 78 4.34 -14.78 -0.49
N GLY A 79 3.77 -15.86 -1.00
CA GLY A 79 4.49 -17.11 -1.21
C GLY A 79 5.64 -16.97 -2.23
N ARG A 80 5.41 -16.24 -3.32
CA ARG A 80 6.42 -15.96 -4.36
C ARG A 80 7.64 -15.24 -3.81
N ILE A 81 7.42 -14.26 -2.94
CA ILE A 81 8.52 -13.50 -2.30
C ILE A 81 9.41 -14.42 -1.47
N VAL A 82 8.84 -15.44 -0.81
CA VAL A 82 9.57 -16.36 0.08
C VAL A 82 10.29 -17.46 -0.68
N HIS A 83 9.64 -18.07 -1.69
CA HIS A 83 10.17 -19.26 -2.37
C HIS A 83 9.83 -19.34 -3.87
N GLY A 84 9.91 -18.22 -4.58
CA GLY A 84 9.74 -18.19 -6.03
C GLY A 84 8.40 -18.77 -6.51
N GLN A 85 8.39 -19.41 -7.68
CA GLN A 85 7.18 -19.93 -8.30
C GLN A 85 6.50 -21.04 -7.48
N ARG A 86 7.27 -21.94 -6.87
CA ARG A 86 6.74 -23.00 -6.00
C ARG A 86 6.06 -22.40 -4.77
N GLY A 87 6.69 -21.37 -4.16
CA GLY A 87 6.12 -20.61 -3.08
C GLY A 87 4.83 -19.88 -3.47
N ALA A 88 4.74 -19.38 -4.69
CA ALA A 88 3.53 -18.75 -5.20
C ALA A 88 2.34 -19.71 -5.25
N VAL A 89 2.55 -20.90 -5.81
CA VAL A 89 1.49 -21.89 -5.96
C VAL A 89 1.01 -22.42 -4.60
N ILE A 90 1.94 -22.77 -3.70
CA ILE A 90 1.55 -23.24 -2.36
C ILE A 90 0.86 -22.13 -1.54
N GLY A 91 1.29 -20.87 -1.71
CA GLY A 91 0.66 -19.73 -1.07
C GLY A 91 -0.80 -19.53 -1.52
N ALA A 92 -1.09 -19.73 -2.81
CA ALA A 92 -2.45 -19.71 -3.33
C ALA A 92 -3.31 -20.85 -2.75
N ILE A 93 -2.77 -22.09 -2.72
CA ILE A 93 -3.46 -23.26 -2.17
C ILE A 93 -3.79 -23.05 -0.69
N ALA A 94 -2.80 -22.65 0.11
CA ALA A 94 -2.97 -22.39 1.54
C ALA A 94 -4.03 -21.30 1.80
N THR A 95 -3.99 -20.21 1.02
CA THR A 95 -4.93 -19.10 1.13
C THR A 95 -6.36 -19.52 0.79
N THR A 96 -6.54 -20.40 -0.17
CA THR A 96 -7.87 -20.95 -0.51
C THR A 96 -8.52 -21.62 0.72
N GLY A 97 -7.74 -22.38 1.50
CA GLY A 97 -8.24 -22.96 2.75
C GLY A 97 -8.65 -21.93 3.77
N VAL A 98 -7.85 -20.86 3.94
CA VAL A 98 -8.16 -19.75 4.86
C VAL A 98 -9.45 -19.04 4.45
N VAL A 99 -9.60 -18.74 3.17
CA VAL A 99 -10.79 -18.07 2.62
C VAL A 99 -12.06 -18.92 2.84
N VAL A 100 -11.99 -20.22 2.57
CA VAL A 100 -13.13 -21.15 2.78
C VAL A 100 -13.48 -21.30 4.27
N GLY A 101 -12.52 -21.12 5.17
CA GLY A 101 -12.72 -21.16 6.62
C GLY A 101 -13.22 -19.86 7.25
N ALA A 102 -13.53 -18.83 6.43
CA ALA A 102 -13.78 -17.48 6.90
C ALA A 102 -15.15 -16.94 6.51
N SER A 103 -15.67 -16.01 7.32
CA SER A 103 -16.92 -15.28 7.07
C SER A 103 -16.69 -13.87 6.50
N VAL A 104 -15.44 -13.41 6.48
CA VAL A 104 -15.03 -12.08 5.98
C VAL A 104 -13.90 -12.22 4.97
N PRO A 105 -13.65 -11.20 4.11
CA PRO A 105 -12.52 -11.22 3.18
C PRO A 105 -11.19 -11.40 3.89
N MET A 106 -10.44 -12.45 3.53
CA MET A 106 -9.26 -12.92 4.27
C MET A 106 -7.93 -12.34 3.76
N PHE A 107 -7.82 -11.03 3.70
CA PHE A 107 -6.56 -10.36 3.33
C PHE A 107 -5.45 -10.63 4.34
N LEU A 108 -5.72 -10.42 5.63
CA LEU A 108 -4.77 -10.68 6.70
C LEU A 108 -4.38 -12.16 6.76
N GLY A 109 -5.38 -13.05 6.62
CA GLY A 109 -5.13 -14.49 6.57
C GLY A 109 -4.24 -14.91 5.39
N ALA A 110 -4.42 -14.29 4.23
CA ALA A 110 -3.58 -14.51 3.06
C ALA A 110 -2.13 -14.04 3.27
N MET A 111 -1.95 -12.87 3.89
CA MET A 111 -0.63 -12.31 4.24
C MET A 111 0.14 -13.20 5.22
N ILE A 112 -0.56 -14.00 6.01
CA ILE A 112 0.03 -14.95 6.97
C ILE A 112 0.26 -16.31 6.29
N ALA A 113 -0.79 -16.90 5.72
CA ALA A 113 -0.76 -18.27 5.20
C ALA A 113 0.17 -18.41 3.98
N GLY A 114 0.18 -17.43 3.06
CA GLY A 114 1.02 -17.47 1.86
C GLY A 114 2.51 -17.59 2.18
N PRO A 115 3.10 -16.63 2.91
CA PRO A 115 4.53 -16.69 3.26
C PRO A 115 4.89 -17.88 4.14
N ILE A 116 4.03 -18.26 5.12
CA ILE A 116 4.34 -19.35 6.04
C ILE A 116 4.36 -20.69 5.31
N SER A 117 3.35 -20.98 4.47
CA SER A 117 3.31 -22.21 3.70
C SER A 117 4.51 -22.32 2.74
N ALA A 118 4.86 -21.22 2.08
CA ALA A 118 6.03 -21.16 1.22
C ALA A 118 7.36 -21.33 1.98
N TRP A 119 7.45 -20.80 3.19
CA TRP A 119 8.62 -21.00 4.05
C TRP A 119 8.77 -22.45 4.47
N VAL A 120 7.70 -23.15 4.83
CA VAL A 120 7.72 -24.58 5.16
C VAL A 120 8.16 -25.41 3.96
N LEU A 121 7.60 -25.14 2.77
CA LEU A 121 8.01 -25.80 1.54
C LEU A 121 9.50 -25.57 1.26
N LYS A 122 9.99 -24.35 1.41
CA LYS A 122 11.40 -23.98 1.26
C LYS A 122 12.31 -24.76 2.21
N GLN A 123 11.89 -24.99 3.46
CA GLN A 123 12.67 -25.82 4.40
C GLN A 123 12.67 -27.29 3.95
N PHE A 124 11.52 -27.80 3.50
CA PHE A 124 11.44 -29.17 2.95
C PHE A 124 12.37 -29.34 1.74
N ASP A 125 12.32 -28.43 0.77
CA ASP A 125 13.18 -28.48 -0.43
C ASP A 125 14.67 -28.46 -0.06
N LYS A 126 15.08 -27.67 0.93
CA LYS A 126 16.46 -27.67 1.44
C LYS A 126 16.87 -28.99 2.09
N LEU A 127 15.95 -29.63 2.79
CA LEU A 127 16.24 -30.91 3.45
C LEU A 127 16.35 -32.08 2.47
N THR A 128 15.72 -31.98 1.30
CA THR A 128 15.65 -33.03 0.28
C THR A 128 16.64 -32.85 -0.86
N ALA A 129 17.11 -31.59 -1.11
CA ALA A 129 17.95 -31.24 -2.27
C ALA A 129 19.13 -32.20 -2.52
N ASP A 130 19.89 -32.56 -1.46
CA ASP A 130 21.09 -33.40 -1.57
C ASP A 130 20.77 -34.89 -1.47
N ARG A 131 19.51 -35.30 -1.32
CA ARG A 131 19.07 -36.67 -1.10
C ARG A 131 18.31 -37.27 -2.27
N LEU A 132 17.93 -36.42 -3.25
CA LEU A 132 17.16 -36.86 -4.41
C LEU A 132 18.06 -37.53 -5.44
N LYS A 133 17.62 -38.71 -5.94
CA LYS A 133 18.27 -39.36 -7.08
C LYS A 133 17.86 -38.66 -8.36
N ALA A 134 18.78 -38.56 -9.31
CA ALA A 134 18.52 -37.95 -10.62
C ALA A 134 17.27 -38.58 -11.29
N GLY A 135 16.37 -37.73 -11.78
CA GLY A 135 15.13 -38.11 -12.41
C GLY A 135 13.89 -38.14 -11.51
N PHE A 136 14.06 -38.03 -10.17
CA PHE A 136 12.93 -37.98 -9.23
C PHE A 136 12.59 -36.54 -8.80
N GLU A 137 13.38 -35.55 -9.18
CA GLU A 137 13.22 -34.14 -8.73
C GLU A 137 11.81 -33.62 -9.04
N MET A 138 11.34 -33.76 -10.29
CA MET A 138 10.02 -33.29 -10.70
C MET A 138 8.89 -33.96 -9.92
N LEU A 139 9.02 -35.27 -9.64
CA LEU A 139 8.01 -36.01 -8.87
C LEU A 139 7.95 -35.48 -7.44
N VAL A 140 9.10 -35.40 -6.76
CA VAL A 140 9.17 -34.92 -5.37
C VAL A 140 8.72 -33.45 -5.28
N ASP A 141 9.11 -32.62 -6.22
CA ASP A 141 8.72 -31.24 -6.31
C ASP A 141 7.19 -31.02 -6.38
N ASN A 142 6.53 -31.78 -7.27
CA ASN A 142 5.08 -31.66 -7.42
C ASN A 142 4.32 -32.25 -6.22
N PHE A 143 4.74 -33.44 -5.76
CA PHE A 143 4.07 -34.09 -4.63
C PHE A 143 4.29 -33.37 -3.31
N SER A 144 5.49 -32.86 -3.02
CA SER A 144 5.75 -32.09 -1.81
C SER A 144 4.92 -30.82 -1.77
N LEU A 145 4.86 -30.08 -2.90
CA LEU A 145 4.02 -28.89 -3.01
C LEU A 145 2.55 -29.23 -2.81
N GLY A 146 2.05 -30.28 -3.46
CA GLY A 146 0.64 -30.71 -3.35
C GLY A 146 0.27 -31.17 -1.94
N ILE A 147 1.10 -32.03 -1.31
CA ILE A 147 0.83 -32.56 0.03
C ILE A 147 0.92 -31.47 1.10
N ILE A 148 2.01 -30.70 1.10
CA ILE A 148 2.19 -29.61 2.08
C ILE A 148 1.13 -28.54 1.84
N GLY A 149 0.86 -28.15 0.59
CA GLY A 149 -0.17 -27.20 0.24
C GLY A 149 -1.56 -27.63 0.66
N GLY A 150 -1.93 -28.89 0.39
CA GLY A 150 -3.19 -29.49 0.84
C GLY A 150 -3.31 -29.49 2.37
N GLY A 151 -2.24 -29.86 3.08
CA GLY A 151 -2.17 -29.77 4.55
C GLY A 151 -2.40 -28.35 5.06
N PHE A 152 -1.76 -27.34 4.43
CA PHE A 152 -1.98 -25.94 4.78
C PHE A 152 -3.39 -25.44 4.41
N ALA A 153 -4.01 -25.95 3.34
CA ALA A 153 -5.40 -25.61 3.04
C ALA A 153 -6.36 -26.14 4.11
N VAL A 154 -6.16 -27.38 4.58
CA VAL A 154 -6.96 -27.95 5.68
C VAL A 154 -6.73 -27.18 6.98
N LEU A 155 -5.47 -26.90 7.33
CA LEU A 155 -5.10 -26.10 8.49
C LEU A 155 -5.67 -24.66 8.37
N GLY A 156 -5.63 -24.09 7.18
CA GLY A 156 -6.20 -22.79 6.85
C GLY A 156 -7.68 -22.73 7.19
N LYS A 157 -8.44 -23.73 6.76
CA LYS A 157 -9.88 -23.81 7.02
C LYS A 157 -10.20 -23.97 8.51
N TRP A 158 -9.48 -24.83 9.22
CA TRP A 158 -9.85 -25.23 10.59
C TRP A 158 -9.23 -24.36 11.68
N ALA A 159 -8.08 -23.74 11.43
CA ALA A 159 -7.36 -22.99 12.44
C ALA A 159 -7.09 -21.54 12.03
N ILE A 160 -6.43 -21.31 10.88
CA ILE A 160 -5.99 -19.94 10.50
C ILE A 160 -7.21 -19.05 10.19
N GLY A 161 -8.14 -19.53 9.38
CA GLY A 161 -9.35 -18.77 9.03
C GLY A 161 -10.14 -18.32 10.25
N PRO A 162 -10.59 -19.25 11.14
CA PRO A 162 -11.28 -18.90 12.38
C PRO A 162 -10.48 -17.97 13.30
N ALA A 163 -9.18 -18.21 13.49
CA ALA A 163 -8.34 -17.35 14.33
C ALA A 163 -8.25 -15.92 13.77
N VAL A 164 -8.08 -15.76 12.46
CA VAL A 164 -8.04 -14.44 11.80
C VAL A 164 -9.43 -13.79 11.80
N ASN A 165 -10.54 -14.55 11.68
CA ASN A 165 -11.88 -14.03 11.87
C ASN A 165 -12.04 -13.37 13.24
N HIS A 166 -11.71 -14.09 14.31
CA HIS A 166 -11.81 -13.56 15.68
C HIS A 166 -10.95 -12.30 15.85
N LEU A 167 -9.73 -12.28 15.31
CA LEU A 167 -8.88 -11.08 15.35
C LEU A 167 -9.49 -9.90 14.57
N THR A 168 -10.04 -10.17 13.39
CA THR A 168 -10.70 -9.16 12.56
C THR A 168 -11.96 -8.63 13.22
N ASP A 169 -12.77 -9.50 13.81
CA ASP A 169 -13.98 -9.13 14.57
C ASP A 169 -13.63 -8.27 15.78
N TRP A 170 -12.61 -8.67 16.56
CA TRP A 170 -12.13 -7.88 17.68
C TRP A 170 -11.63 -6.50 17.27
N ALA A 171 -10.83 -6.42 16.21
CA ALA A 171 -10.36 -5.16 15.63
C ALA A 171 -11.53 -4.32 15.09
N GLY A 172 -12.50 -4.96 14.42
CA GLY A 172 -13.73 -4.32 13.93
C GLY A 172 -14.56 -3.72 15.07
N HIS A 173 -14.71 -4.45 16.19
CA HIS A 173 -15.36 -3.91 17.39
C HIS A 173 -14.62 -2.69 17.95
N GLY A 174 -13.28 -2.71 17.97
CA GLY A 174 -12.47 -1.56 18.36
C GLY A 174 -12.69 -0.34 17.46
N VAL A 175 -12.68 -0.53 16.15
CA VAL A 175 -12.96 0.53 15.18
C VAL A 175 -14.38 1.07 15.33
N ASN A 176 -15.38 0.20 15.47
CA ASN A 176 -16.77 0.62 15.67
C ASN A 176 -16.95 1.38 17.00
N TRP A 177 -16.23 0.97 18.05
CA TRP A 177 -16.22 1.71 19.31
C TRP A 177 -15.68 3.13 19.12
N VAL A 178 -14.54 3.27 18.42
CA VAL A 178 -13.93 4.58 18.10
C VAL A 178 -14.88 5.45 17.23
N LEU A 179 -15.54 4.84 16.26
CA LEU A 179 -16.54 5.53 15.40
C LEU A 179 -17.74 6.02 16.22
N ASN A 180 -18.31 5.14 17.05
CA ASN A 180 -19.50 5.45 17.86
C ASN A 180 -19.22 6.52 18.93
N HIS A 181 -17.98 6.63 19.39
CA HIS A 181 -17.56 7.67 20.35
C HIS A 181 -17.01 8.93 19.65
N HIS A 182 -17.12 9.03 18.32
CA HIS A 182 -16.60 10.16 17.53
C HIS A 182 -15.10 10.43 17.73
N LEU A 183 -14.32 9.40 18.07
CA LEU A 183 -12.89 9.52 18.35
C LEU A 183 -12.02 9.28 17.12
N LEU A 184 -12.60 8.91 15.99
CA LEU A 184 -11.85 8.58 14.76
C LEU A 184 -10.93 9.73 14.30
N PRO A 185 -11.31 11.02 14.39
CA PRO A 185 -10.40 12.11 14.00
C PRO A 185 -9.08 12.12 14.77
N PHE A 186 -9.09 11.67 16.04
CA PHE A 186 -7.89 11.62 16.88
C PHE A 186 -6.85 10.59 16.40
N VAL A 187 -7.24 9.64 15.56
CA VAL A 187 -6.31 8.66 14.97
C VAL A 187 -5.24 9.36 14.12
N SER A 188 -5.51 10.57 13.60
CA SER A 188 -4.53 11.39 12.87
C SER A 188 -3.27 11.70 13.71
N ILE A 189 -3.38 11.74 15.04
CA ILE A 189 -2.24 11.93 15.95
C ILE A 189 -1.21 10.79 15.83
N LEU A 190 -1.66 9.59 15.46
CA LEU A 190 -0.82 8.41 15.26
C LEU A 190 -0.44 8.24 13.78
N ILE A 191 -1.41 8.41 12.88
CA ILE A 191 -1.22 8.13 11.45
C ILE A 191 -0.26 9.13 10.81
N GLU A 192 -0.46 10.45 11.03
CA GLU A 192 0.34 11.44 10.34
C GLU A 192 1.84 11.41 10.73
N PRO A 193 2.22 11.30 12.02
CA PRO A 193 3.62 11.07 12.36
C PRO A 193 4.18 9.77 11.80
N ALA A 194 3.39 8.70 11.81
CA ALA A 194 3.83 7.42 11.30
C ALA A 194 4.08 7.45 9.79
N LYS A 195 3.27 8.18 9.02
CA LYS A 195 3.51 8.43 7.57
C LYS A 195 4.89 9.07 7.35
N VAL A 196 5.16 10.17 8.03
CA VAL A 196 6.43 10.91 7.92
C VAL A 196 7.63 10.06 8.34
N LEU A 197 7.43 9.09 9.21
CA LEU A 197 8.45 8.10 9.61
C LEU A 197 8.54 6.91 8.65
N PHE A 198 7.88 6.95 7.49
CA PHE A 198 7.83 5.87 6.49
C PHE A 198 7.24 4.56 7.04
N LEU A 199 6.25 4.66 7.96
CA LEU A 199 5.50 3.53 8.49
C LEU A 199 4.12 3.39 7.83
N ASN A 200 3.81 4.23 6.85
CA ASN A 200 2.53 4.26 6.12
C ASN A 200 2.14 2.88 5.56
N ASN A 201 3.06 2.16 4.92
CA ASN A 201 2.79 0.84 4.37
C ASN A 201 2.43 -0.18 5.45
N ALA A 202 3.07 -0.13 6.64
CA ALA A 202 2.76 -1.02 7.75
C ALA A 202 1.35 -0.77 8.30
N ILE A 203 0.96 0.50 8.42
CA ILE A 203 -0.35 0.90 8.93
C ILE A 203 -1.42 0.60 7.87
N ASN A 204 -1.21 1.02 6.63
CA ASN A 204 -2.21 0.90 5.59
C ASN A 204 -2.44 -0.57 5.22
N HIS A 205 -1.44 -1.25 4.69
CA HIS A 205 -1.60 -2.64 4.22
C HIS A 205 -1.63 -3.68 5.34
N GLY A 206 -1.04 -3.36 6.52
CA GLY A 206 -1.03 -4.28 7.67
C GLY A 206 -2.28 -4.21 8.54
N VAL A 207 -2.94 -3.06 8.62
CA VAL A 207 -4.05 -2.83 9.55
C VAL A 207 -5.29 -2.25 8.87
N LEU A 208 -5.16 -1.10 8.19
CA LEU A 208 -6.32 -0.38 7.68
C LEU A 208 -6.99 -1.09 6.51
N ASP A 209 -6.24 -1.50 5.49
CA ASP A 209 -6.80 -2.15 4.31
C ASP A 209 -7.56 -3.44 4.64
N PRO A 210 -7.04 -4.41 5.42
CA PRO A 210 -7.79 -5.60 5.77
C PRO A 210 -9.14 -5.30 6.45
N LEU A 211 -9.16 -4.35 7.38
CA LEU A 211 -10.39 -3.93 8.06
C LEU A 211 -11.32 -3.15 7.15
N ALA A 212 -10.77 -2.27 6.31
CA ALA A 212 -11.53 -1.49 5.35
C ALA A 212 -12.21 -2.36 4.29
N PHE A 213 -11.52 -3.38 3.78
CA PHE A 213 -12.10 -4.35 2.84
C PHE A 213 -13.21 -5.17 3.51
N ALA A 214 -13.03 -5.61 4.77
CA ALA A 214 -14.08 -6.30 5.51
C ALA A 214 -15.33 -5.40 5.68
N GLN A 215 -15.16 -4.13 6.04
CA GLN A 215 -16.27 -3.16 6.10
C GLN A 215 -16.91 -2.90 4.73
N SER A 216 -16.09 -2.71 3.70
CA SER A 216 -16.58 -2.42 2.34
C SER A 216 -17.36 -3.58 1.75
N ALA A 217 -17.02 -4.82 2.07
CA ALA A 217 -17.77 -6.00 1.66
C ALA A 217 -19.21 -6.00 2.20
N VAL A 218 -19.44 -5.45 3.40
CA VAL A 218 -20.75 -5.40 4.07
C VAL A 218 -21.51 -4.10 3.74
N HIS A 219 -20.82 -2.96 3.85
CA HIS A 219 -21.42 -1.62 3.76
C HIS A 219 -21.20 -0.93 2.42
N HIS A 220 -20.52 -1.61 1.47
CA HIS A 220 -20.17 -1.11 0.13
C HIS A 220 -19.26 0.11 0.13
N LYS A 221 -18.71 0.51 1.27
CA LYS A 221 -17.71 1.57 1.45
C LYS A 221 -17.07 1.50 2.84
N SER A 222 -15.89 2.10 2.97
CA SER A 222 -15.23 2.27 4.28
C SER A 222 -14.52 3.61 4.37
N ILE A 223 -14.64 4.28 5.53
CA ILE A 223 -13.88 5.48 5.86
C ILE A 223 -12.40 5.15 6.11
N LEU A 224 -12.09 3.90 6.49
CA LEU A 224 -10.73 3.48 6.83
C LEU A 224 -9.76 3.60 5.65
N PHE A 225 -10.25 3.47 4.42
CA PHE A 225 -9.46 3.71 3.21
C PHE A 225 -8.94 5.15 3.08
N MET A 226 -9.55 6.12 3.79
CA MET A 226 -9.22 7.54 3.69
C MET A 226 -8.37 8.05 4.86
N LEU A 227 -8.09 7.23 5.88
CA LEU A 227 -7.38 7.68 7.08
C LEU A 227 -5.91 7.98 6.79
N GLU A 228 -5.25 7.12 6.03
CA GLU A 228 -3.83 7.26 5.68
C GLU A 228 -3.66 7.94 4.31
N SER A 229 -4.49 7.58 3.34
CA SER A 229 -4.33 7.97 1.94
C SER A 229 -4.84 9.37 1.60
N ASN A 230 -5.39 10.14 2.58
CA ASN A 230 -5.93 11.48 2.33
C ASN A 230 -4.83 12.44 1.81
N PRO A 231 -4.96 12.95 0.56
CA PRO A 231 -3.97 13.86 -0.01
C PRO A 231 -4.05 15.29 0.54
N GLY A 232 -5.12 15.61 1.28
CA GLY A 232 -5.36 16.97 1.77
C GLY A 232 -4.24 17.52 2.66
N PRO A 233 -3.82 16.83 3.74
CA PRO A 233 -2.80 17.35 4.65
C PRO A 233 -1.48 17.68 3.95
N GLY A 234 -0.97 16.80 3.09
CA GLY A 234 0.25 17.04 2.34
C GLY A 234 0.13 18.19 1.36
N LEU A 235 -1.01 18.29 0.65
CA LEU A 235 -1.29 19.41 -0.25
C LEU A 235 -1.26 20.76 0.49
N GLY A 236 -1.90 20.83 1.67
CA GLY A 236 -1.92 22.04 2.49
C GLY A 236 -0.51 22.48 2.91
N ILE A 237 0.33 21.55 3.37
CA ILE A 237 1.73 21.82 3.73
C ILE A 237 2.53 22.31 2.53
N LEU A 238 2.43 21.63 1.39
CA LEU A 238 3.14 22.04 0.18
C LEU A 238 2.70 23.43 -0.30
N CYS A 239 1.40 23.74 -0.30
CA CYS A 239 0.91 25.07 -0.63
C CYS A 239 1.45 26.14 0.33
N ALA A 240 1.56 25.84 1.62
CA ALA A 240 2.17 26.74 2.60
C ALA A 240 3.67 26.95 2.32
N TYR A 241 4.40 25.91 1.94
CA TYR A 241 5.80 26.03 1.52
C TYR A 241 5.97 26.86 0.24
N LEU A 242 5.07 26.70 -0.73
CA LEU A 242 5.09 27.47 -1.97
C LEU A 242 5.03 28.98 -1.70
N LEU A 243 4.19 29.41 -0.76
CA LEU A 243 3.97 30.81 -0.45
C LEU A 243 4.92 31.35 0.62
N PHE A 244 5.20 30.57 1.66
CA PHE A 244 5.84 31.04 2.89
C PHE A 244 7.10 30.23 3.26
N GLY A 245 7.47 29.22 2.49
CA GLY A 245 8.67 28.42 2.71
C GLY A 245 9.96 29.16 2.37
N PRO A 246 11.13 28.58 2.68
CA PRO A 246 12.43 29.12 2.29
C PRO A 246 12.53 29.35 0.79
N ARG A 247 13.11 30.48 0.38
CA ARG A 247 13.17 30.89 -1.05
C ARG A 247 13.88 29.85 -1.91
N ALA A 248 14.91 29.20 -1.37
CA ALA A 248 15.66 28.15 -2.07
C ALA A 248 14.82 26.91 -2.40
N LEU A 249 13.80 26.58 -1.59
CA LEU A 249 12.96 25.41 -1.78
C LEU A 249 11.69 25.68 -2.60
N ARG A 250 11.23 26.92 -2.71
CA ARG A 250 9.99 27.27 -3.44
C ARG A 250 9.94 26.75 -4.89
N PRO A 251 11.04 26.79 -5.66
CA PRO A 251 11.02 26.28 -7.05
C PRO A 251 10.71 24.78 -7.16
N THR A 252 11.03 23.96 -6.14
CA THR A 252 10.79 22.50 -6.16
C THR A 252 9.34 22.14 -5.80
N VAL A 253 8.62 23.05 -5.12
CA VAL A 253 7.30 22.77 -4.55
C VAL A 253 6.22 22.49 -5.61
N PRO A 254 6.12 23.21 -6.75
CA PRO A 254 5.10 22.91 -7.76
C PRO A 254 5.18 21.47 -8.28
N GLY A 255 6.39 20.97 -8.53
CA GLY A 255 6.62 19.57 -8.90
C GLY A 255 6.17 18.61 -7.81
N ALA A 256 6.49 18.90 -6.54
CA ALA A 256 6.06 18.11 -5.40
C ALA A 256 4.51 18.09 -5.26
N ILE A 257 3.82 19.19 -5.50
CA ILE A 257 2.34 19.25 -5.51
C ILE A 257 1.77 18.30 -6.58
N VAL A 258 2.29 18.35 -7.79
CA VAL A 258 1.84 17.48 -8.90
C VAL A 258 2.06 16.01 -8.54
N ILE A 259 3.26 15.66 -8.09
CA ILE A 259 3.62 14.28 -7.72
C ILE A 259 2.77 13.79 -6.54
N HIS A 260 2.52 14.64 -5.54
CA HIS A 260 1.70 14.29 -4.38
C HIS A 260 0.22 14.18 -4.74
N PHE A 261 -0.38 15.27 -5.22
CA PHE A 261 -1.84 15.39 -5.32
C PHE A 261 -2.41 14.65 -6.55
N LEU A 262 -1.73 14.76 -7.69
CA LEU A 262 -2.15 14.08 -8.92
C LEU A 262 -1.52 12.69 -9.04
N GLY A 263 -0.24 12.53 -8.65
CA GLY A 263 0.46 11.26 -8.70
C GLY A 263 0.19 10.34 -7.50
N GLY A 264 -0.24 10.88 -6.36
CA GLY A 264 -0.57 10.11 -5.15
C GLY A 264 0.64 9.60 -4.36
N ILE A 265 1.82 10.16 -4.59
CA ILE A 265 3.04 9.80 -3.87
C ILE A 265 3.18 10.71 -2.66
N HIS A 266 2.80 10.21 -1.48
CA HIS A 266 2.78 11.01 -0.25
C HIS A 266 4.18 11.26 0.30
N GLU A 267 5.12 10.37 0.06
CA GLU A 267 6.50 10.49 0.53
C GLU A 267 7.20 11.77 0.07
N ILE A 268 6.74 12.38 -1.03
CA ILE A 268 7.33 13.60 -1.58
C ILE A 268 7.22 14.80 -0.64
N TYR A 269 6.22 14.87 0.27
CA TYR A 269 6.11 15.97 1.21
C TYR A 269 6.79 15.69 2.57
N PHE A 270 7.19 14.45 2.87
CA PHE A 270 7.83 14.10 4.14
C PHE A 270 9.14 14.87 4.40
N PRO A 271 10.05 15.07 3.42
CA PRO A 271 11.24 15.88 3.62
C PRO A 271 10.93 17.31 4.10
N TYR A 272 9.87 17.93 3.60
CA TYR A 272 9.46 19.27 4.03
C TYR A 272 9.04 19.32 5.49
N ILE A 273 8.43 18.27 6.03
CA ILE A 273 8.14 18.14 7.46
C ILE A 273 9.43 17.84 8.23
N LEU A 274 10.29 16.93 7.75
CA LEU A 274 11.53 16.56 8.45
C LEU A 274 12.50 17.72 8.58
N MET A 275 12.54 18.64 7.61
CA MET A 275 13.33 19.89 7.71
C MET A 275 12.78 20.85 8.78
N LYS A 276 11.47 20.88 9.03
CA LYS A 276 10.81 21.66 10.08
C LYS A 276 9.84 20.80 10.87
N PRO A 277 10.31 19.97 11.83
CA PRO A 277 9.50 18.91 12.48
C PRO A 277 8.20 19.40 13.14
N ARG A 278 8.12 20.67 13.52
CA ARG A 278 6.88 21.28 14.04
C ARG A 278 5.71 21.24 13.05
N LEU A 279 5.98 21.11 11.74
CA LEU A 279 4.94 20.98 10.72
C LEU A 279 4.15 19.67 10.78
N ILE A 280 4.62 18.70 11.55
CA ILE A 280 3.82 17.51 11.85
C ILE A 280 2.47 17.88 12.49
N LEU A 281 2.43 18.98 13.27
CA LEU A 281 1.19 19.48 13.84
C LEU A 281 0.20 19.97 12.77
N ALA A 282 0.71 20.50 11.64
CA ALA A 282 -0.14 20.87 10.51
C ALA A 282 -0.73 19.63 9.82
N ALA A 283 0.06 18.57 9.64
CA ALA A 283 -0.43 17.30 9.11
C ALA A 283 -1.51 16.71 10.02
N ILE A 284 -1.25 16.63 11.32
CA ILE A 284 -2.21 16.13 12.32
C ILE A 284 -3.51 16.95 12.31
N ALA A 285 -3.42 18.29 12.32
CA ALA A 285 -4.59 19.16 12.32
C ALA A 285 -5.41 18.99 11.02
N GLY A 286 -4.74 18.91 9.87
CA GLY A 286 -5.39 18.64 8.57
C GLY A 286 -6.04 17.27 8.52
N GLY A 287 -5.34 16.24 8.98
CA GLY A 287 -5.85 14.87 9.07
C GLY A 287 -7.07 14.79 9.98
N PHE A 288 -6.99 15.39 11.18
CA PHE A 288 -8.11 15.49 12.12
C PHE A 288 -9.33 16.14 11.50
N ALA A 289 -9.15 17.30 10.86
CA ALA A 289 -10.24 18.04 10.24
C ALA A 289 -10.88 17.27 9.07
N GLY A 290 -10.07 16.67 8.21
CA GLY A 290 -10.56 15.84 7.09
C GLY A 290 -11.34 14.63 7.58
N ILE A 291 -10.81 13.87 8.54
CA ILE A 291 -11.48 12.71 9.12
C ILE A 291 -12.78 13.12 9.81
N SER A 292 -12.82 14.29 10.47
CA SER A 292 -14.05 14.82 11.06
C SER A 292 -15.14 15.04 10.00
N VAL A 293 -14.79 15.63 8.86
CA VAL A 293 -15.73 15.83 7.75
C VAL A 293 -16.18 14.49 7.17
N PHE A 294 -15.27 13.54 6.93
CA PHE A 294 -15.62 12.20 6.45
C PHE A 294 -16.59 11.49 7.40
N SER A 295 -16.35 11.60 8.71
CA SER A 295 -17.19 10.96 9.74
C SER A 295 -18.58 11.57 9.78
N VAL A 296 -18.70 12.90 9.80
CA VAL A 296 -19.99 13.60 9.86
C VAL A 296 -20.83 13.41 8.60
N THR A 297 -20.18 13.37 7.43
CA THR A 297 -20.86 13.17 6.13
C THR A 297 -21.13 11.69 5.82
N GLY A 298 -20.62 10.77 6.65
CA GLY A 298 -20.67 9.34 6.33
C GLY A 298 -19.95 8.97 5.05
N ALA A 299 -18.91 9.75 4.67
CA ALA A 299 -18.13 9.49 3.47
C ALA A 299 -17.27 8.23 3.60
N GLY A 300 -17.01 7.56 2.47
CA GLY A 300 -16.16 6.39 2.39
C GLY A 300 -15.85 6.05 0.95
N LEU A 301 -14.76 5.32 0.74
CA LEU A 301 -14.38 4.76 -0.57
C LEU A 301 -14.78 3.29 -0.65
N VAL A 302 -14.93 2.78 -1.86
CA VAL A 302 -15.25 1.36 -2.10
C VAL A 302 -14.00 0.48 -2.01
N ALA A 303 -12.83 1.02 -2.36
CA ALA A 303 -11.55 0.33 -2.33
C ALA A 303 -10.43 1.26 -1.86
N SER A 304 -9.24 0.69 -1.63
CA SER A 304 -8.04 1.44 -1.28
C SER A 304 -7.56 2.27 -2.46
N PRO A 305 -7.46 3.62 -2.32
CA PRO A 305 -6.97 4.47 -3.39
C PRO A 305 -5.44 4.33 -3.49
N SER A 306 -5.00 3.53 -4.43
CA SER A 306 -3.58 3.27 -4.64
C SER A 306 -3.19 3.58 -6.10
N PRO A 307 -2.36 4.60 -6.32
CA PRO A 307 -1.76 5.52 -5.33
C PRO A 307 -2.81 6.49 -4.73
N GLY A 308 -2.49 7.10 -3.56
CA GLY A 308 -3.36 8.03 -2.82
C GLY A 308 -3.59 9.37 -3.52
N SER A 309 -3.89 9.36 -4.81
CA SER A 309 -4.12 10.55 -5.64
C SER A 309 -5.57 11.00 -5.61
N ILE A 310 -5.81 12.27 -5.96
CA ILE A 310 -7.18 12.77 -6.11
C ILE A 310 -7.95 12.00 -7.19
N PHE A 311 -7.28 11.52 -8.24
CA PHE A 311 -7.93 10.72 -9.28
C PHE A 311 -8.38 9.36 -8.73
N ALA A 312 -7.55 8.67 -7.95
CA ALA A 312 -7.95 7.42 -7.29
C ALA A 312 -9.11 7.67 -6.30
N TYR A 313 -9.09 8.77 -5.56
CA TYR A 313 -10.22 9.17 -4.72
C TYR A 313 -11.50 9.33 -5.52
N LEU A 314 -11.45 10.00 -6.66
CA LEU A 314 -12.63 10.19 -7.52
C LEU A 314 -13.14 8.85 -8.08
N THR A 315 -12.26 7.96 -8.53
CA THR A 315 -12.65 6.67 -9.10
C THR A 315 -13.23 5.71 -8.07
N GLU A 316 -12.71 5.73 -6.83
CA GLU A 316 -13.14 4.82 -5.75
C GLU A 316 -14.28 5.41 -4.89
N THR A 317 -14.80 6.59 -5.23
CA THR A 317 -15.91 7.21 -4.50
C THR A 317 -17.26 6.69 -5.05
N PRO A 318 -18.10 6.04 -4.21
CA PRO A 318 -19.43 5.62 -4.63
C PRO A 318 -20.37 6.81 -4.78
N LYS A 319 -21.43 6.62 -5.62
CA LYS A 319 -22.46 7.62 -5.81
C LYS A 319 -23.05 8.09 -4.47
N GLY A 320 -23.17 9.39 -4.28
CA GLY A 320 -23.69 10.00 -3.05
C GLY A 320 -22.62 10.31 -1.99
N SER A 321 -21.38 9.84 -2.13
CA SER A 321 -20.26 10.15 -1.17
C SER A 321 -19.33 11.26 -1.66
N TYR A 322 -19.46 11.74 -2.91
CA TYR A 322 -18.54 12.73 -3.51
C TYR A 322 -18.43 14.03 -2.72
N PHE A 323 -19.57 14.57 -2.29
CA PHE A 323 -19.56 15.80 -1.50
C PHE A 323 -18.72 15.64 -0.23
N GLY A 324 -18.97 14.58 0.55
CA GLY A 324 -18.24 14.33 1.79
C GLY A 324 -16.75 14.04 1.56
N VAL A 325 -16.42 13.26 0.54
CA VAL A 325 -15.03 12.93 0.17
C VAL A 325 -14.27 14.19 -0.25
N LEU A 326 -14.80 14.96 -1.19
CA LEU A 326 -14.14 16.18 -1.67
C LEU A 326 -14.08 17.27 -0.60
N ALA A 327 -15.16 17.48 0.16
CA ALA A 327 -15.17 18.42 1.26
C ALA A 327 -14.12 18.07 2.32
N GLY A 328 -13.99 16.79 2.68
CA GLY A 328 -13.00 16.36 3.66
C GLY A 328 -11.56 16.54 3.17
N VAL A 329 -11.26 16.27 1.89
CA VAL A 329 -9.94 16.55 1.29
C VAL A 329 -9.64 18.06 1.29
N VAL A 330 -10.62 18.89 0.87
CA VAL A 330 -10.46 20.35 0.82
C VAL A 330 -10.27 20.93 2.22
N VAL A 331 -11.09 20.51 3.20
CA VAL A 331 -10.97 20.97 4.59
C VAL A 331 -9.64 20.52 5.19
N ALA A 332 -9.20 19.28 4.95
CA ALA A 332 -7.89 18.81 5.39
C ALA A 332 -6.76 19.68 4.83
N ALA A 333 -6.81 19.99 3.53
CA ALA A 333 -5.81 20.84 2.88
C ALA A 333 -5.84 22.27 3.43
N ALA A 334 -7.03 22.87 3.60
CA ALA A 334 -7.18 24.23 4.10
C ALA A 334 -6.68 24.37 5.55
N VAL A 335 -7.06 23.46 6.44
CA VAL A 335 -6.62 23.48 7.84
C VAL A 335 -5.11 23.26 7.93
N SER A 336 -4.59 22.27 7.21
CA SER A 336 -3.16 22.01 7.15
C SER A 336 -2.37 23.20 6.60
N PHE A 337 -2.88 23.84 5.55
CA PHE A 337 -2.30 25.05 4.97
C PHE A 337 -2.22 26.19 5.99
N VAL A 338 -3.33 26.49 6.69
CA VAL A 338 -3.37 27.57 7.68
C VAL A 338 -2.39 27.32 8.82
N VAL A 339 -2.43 26.11 9.40
CA VAL A 339 -1.53 25.74 10.50
C VAL A 339 -0.07 25.75 10.04
N ALA A 340 0.24 25.22 8.87
CA ALA A 340 1.59 25.24 8.31
C ALA A 340 2.06 26.67 8.05
N SER A 341 1.21 27.57 7.53
CA SER A 341 1.53 28.98 7.27
C SER A 341 1.88 29.72 8.57
N VAL A 342 1.12 29.49 9.64
CA VAL A 342 1.43 30.03 10.98
C VAL A 342 2.77 29.50 11.48
N LEU A 343 3.01 28.19 11.39
CA LEU A 343 4.25 27.56 11.83
C LEU A 343 5.47 27.96 10.98
N LEU A 344 5.27 28.34 9.73
CA LEU A 344 6.29 28.92 8.85
C LEU A 344 6.50 30.42 9.11
N GLY A 345 5.69 31.05 10.01
CA GLY A 345 5.78 32.47 10.35
C GLY A 345 5.41 33.39 9.19
N PHE A 346 4.57 32.94 8.24
CA PHE A 346 4.19 33.69 7.04
C PHE A 346 5.40 34.23 6.26
N GLY A 347 6.51 33.49 6.24
CA GLY A 347 7.75 33.90 5.56
C GLY A 347 8.57 34.95 6.28
N ARG A 348 8.23 35.33 7.55
CA ARG A 348 8.91 36.39 8.32
C ARG A 348 10.20 35.95 9.03
N GLY A 349 10.67 34.73 8.83
CA GLY A 349 11.76 34.13 9.61
C GLY A 349 12.99 33.67 8.81
N GLU A 350 13.24 34.16 7.61
CA GLU A 350 14.46 33.80 6.87
C GLU A 350 15.69 34.45 7.50
N LYS A 351 16.41 33.71 8.36
CA LYS A 351 17.81 33.99 8.66
C LYS A 351 18.67 33.33 7.57
N PRO A 352 19.79 33.97 7.13
CA PRO A 352 20.66 33.43 6.07
C PRO A 352 21.32 32.07 6.38
N GLU A 353 21.34 31.66 7.65
CA GLU A 353 22.00 30.44 8.11
C GLU A 353 21.27 29.10 7.80
N GLU A 354 20.03 29.15 7.30
CA GLU A 354 19.30 27.91 6.99
C GLU A 354 19.58 27.36 5.55
N ALA A 355 20.48 27.99 4.80
CA ALA A 355 20.84 27.57 3.43
C ALA A 355 21.80 26.35 3.37
N GLU A 356 22.50 26.04 4.47
CA GLU A 356 23.46 24.91 4.49
C GLU A 356 22.78 23.53 4.52
N GLY A 357 21.47 23.47 4.80
CA GLY A 357 20.73 22.19 4.74
C GLY A 357 20.20 21.83 3.35
N ALA A 358 20.33 22.71 2.35
CA ALA A 358 19.79 22.48 1.00
C ALA A 358 20.72 21.65 0.08
N GLU A 359 22.01 21.55 0.42
CA GLU A 359 22.98 20.76 -0.38
C GLU A 359 22.70 19.25 -0.37
N GLY A 360 21.97 18.74 0.64
CA GLY A 360 21.59 17.33 0.70
C GLY A 360 20.44 16.92 -0.23
N VAL A 361 19.77 17.86 -0.90
CA VAL A 361 18.66 17.56 -1.80
C VAL A 361 19.11 17.55 -3.28
N GLU A 362 20.18 18.28 -3.63
CA GLU A 362 20.74 18.25 -4.99
C GLU A 362 21.49 16.96 -5.34
N GLU A 363 22.10 16.27 -4.35
CA GLU A 363 22.75 14.97 -4.61
C GLU A 363 21.77 13.84 -4.93
N ALA A 364 20.46 14.00 -4.73
CA ALA A 364 19.46 13.00 -5.12
C ALA A 364 19.05 13.09 -6.59
N GLU A 365 19.32 14.20 -7.28
CA GLU A 365 19.05 14.36 -8.72
C GLU A 365 20.26 14.05 -9.62
N GLY A 366 21.45 13.88 -9.06
CA GLY A 366 22.72 13.70 -9.77
C GLY A 366 23.09 12.28 -10.20
N PHE A 367 22.24 11.27 -9.99
CA PHE A 367 22.48 9.90 -10.45
C PHE A 367 21.77 9.56 -11.78
N GLY A 368 22.15 10.28 -12.81
CA GLY A 368 21.63 10.04 -14.15
C GLY A 368 22.49 10.60 -15.27
N ASP A 369 23.80 10.34 -15.24
CA ASP A 369 24.60 10.28 -16.49
C ASP A 369 26.01 9.75 -16.17
N GLY A 370 26.41 8.69 -16.87
CA GLY A 370 27.81 8.32 -16.99
C GLY A 370 28.28 7.01 -16.42
N ALA A 371 27.70 5.90 -16.83
CA ALA A 371 28.42 4.65 -16.92
C ALA A 371 28.42 4.18 -18.38
N ALA A 372 29.42 4.60 -19.12
CA ALA A 372 29.77 4.03 -20.42
C ALA A 372 30.08 2.54 -20.22
N VAL A 373 29.25 1.68 -20.78
CA VAL A 373 29.52 0.24 -20.88
C VAL A 373 30.70 0.07 -21.85
N PRO A 374 31.80 -0.60 -21.47
CA PRO A 374 32.84 -0.93 -22.44
C PRO A 374 32.29 -1.92 -23.47
N ALA A 375 32.45 -1.58 -24.73
CA ALA A 375 32.11 -2.43 -25.86
C ALA A 375 32.85 -3.78 -25.75
N GLN A 376 32.12 -4.85 -25.55
CA GLN A 376 32.64 -6.21 -25.77
C GLN A 376 32.75 -6.44 -27.25
N SER A 377 34.00 -6.60 -27.73
CA SER A 377 34.35 -7.03 -29.05
C SER A 377 33.79 -8.43 -29.34
N SER A 378 32.90 -8.53 -30.33
CA SER A 378 32.47 -9.79 -30.92
C SER A 378 33.66 -10.52 -31.56
N PRO A 379 33.82 -11.83 -31.35
CA PRO A 379 34.73 -12.63 -32.17
C PRO A 379 34.12 -12.88 -33.54
N ALA A 380 34.93 -12.68 -34.55
CA ALA A 380 34.65 -12.91 -35.97
C ALA A 380 34.19 -14.37 -36.20
N GLN A 381 33.05 -14.52 -36.85
CA GLN A 381 32.67 -15.77 -37.51
C GLN A 381 33.51 -15.98 -38.74
N SER A 382 34.37 -16.97 -38.71
CA SER A 382 35.03 -17.52 -39.91
C SER A 382 34.06 -18.51 -40.56
N SER A 383 33.64 -18.18 -41.79
CA SER A 383 33.02 -19.11 -42.72
C SER A 383 34.04 -20.13 -43.22
N PRO A 384 33.68 -21.41 -43.42
CA PRO A 384 34.37 -22.26 -44.38
C PRO A 384 33.58 -22.34 -45.67
N GLU A 385 34.24 -21.91 -46.74
CA GLU A 385 33.91 -22.28 -48.12
C GLU A 385 34.23 -23.77 -48.37
N GLY A 386 33.35 -24.39 -49.15
CA GLY A 386 33.70 -25.30 -50.25
C GLY A 386 34.00 -26.75 -49.92
N ALA A 387 33.17 -27.62 -50.48
CA ALA A 387 33.56 -28.61 -51.49
C ALA A 387 32.41 -29.57 -51.79
N THR A 388 31.94 -29.48 -52.98
CA THR A 388 31.54 -30.51 -53.97
C THR A 388 31.78 -31.97 -53.60
N ALA A 389 30.78 -32.79 -53.59
CA ALA A 389 30.51 -33.98 -54.41
C ALA A 389 29.14 -34.58 -54.02
#